data_27b10f12b115a91cf7954bbab6b9b1e7
#
_entry.id   27b10f12b115a91cf7954bbab6b9b1e7
#
_cell.length_a   1.000
_cell.length_b   1.000
_cell.length_c   1.000
_cell.angle_alpha   90.00
_cell.angle_beta   90.00
_cell.angle_gamma   90.00
#
_symmetry.space_group_name_H-M   'P 1'
#
loop_
_entity.id
_entity.type
_entity.pdbx_description
1 polymer ?
#
loop_
_entity_poly.entity_id
_entity_poly.type
_entity_poly.pdbx_seq_one_letter_code
_entity_poly.pdbx_strand_id
1 'polypeptide(L)'
;MSNTPDFNIKNNPNTDTFNSISDIIKENGNYCCCAIEKNEDSLCMCKNFREQKESGFCHCGRFYKVQNFPVITILCAPDSSERVQVLAEELTMHGFIVTTPMYRTLMNYMLMSDHYNELQKAKIEKADVVFVINDSKEAVDFMAEQILWAEELQKKILYENTEEVEDDEN
;
A
#
# COMPACT_ATOMS: atom_id res chain seq x y z
N MET A 1 -17.94 -0.97 -5.17
CA MET A 1 -16.72 -0.15 -5.29
C MET A 1 -16.03 -0.56 -6.58
N SER A 2 -15.81 0.36 -7.53
CA SER A 2 -15.18 0.00 -8.81
C SER A 2 -13.68 -0.25 -8.55
N ASN A 3 -13.28 -1.50 -8.67
CA ASN A 3 -11.88 -1.92 -8.61
C ASN A 3 -11.16 -1.52 -9.91
N THR A 4 -11.03 -0.24 -10.19
CA THR A 4 -10.08 0.21 -11.20
C THR A 4 -8.70 0.12 -10.56
N PRO A 5 -7.78 -0.72 -11.10
CA PRO A 5 -6.45 -0.82 -10.55
C PRO A 5 -5.76 0.55 -10.62
N ASP A 6 -5.21 0.97 -9.49
CA ASP A 6 -4.39 2.16 -9.42
C ASP A 6 -2.98 1.84 -9.91
N PHE A 7 -2.40 2.72 -10.70
CA PHE A 7 -1.08 2.53 -11.28
C PHE A 7 -0.16 3.69 -10.97
N ASN A 8 1.01 3.37 -10.45
CA ASN A 8 2.13 4.30 -10.41
C ASN A 8 2.87 4.29 -11.75
N ILE A 9 3.07 5.48 -12.33
CA ILE A 9 3.88 5.65 -13.53
C ILE A 9 5.30 6.00 -13.11
N LYS A 10 6.26 5.22 -13.60
CA LYS A 10 7.69 5.38 -13.32
C LYS A 10 8.47 5.53 -14.61
N ASN A 11 9.62 6.19 -14.52
CA ASN A 11 10.59 6.22 -15.59
C ASN A 11 11.20 4.84 -15.82
N ASN A 12 11.63 4.54 -17.05
CA ASN A 12 12.39 3.34 -17.32
C ASN A 12 13.61 3.28 -16.38
N PRO A 13 13.82 2.17 -15.63
CA PRO A 13 14.95 2.04 -14.72
C PRO A 13 16.31 2.04 -15.44
N ASN A 14 16.34 1.70 -16.73
CA ASN A 14 17.51 1.89 -17.57
C ASN A 14 17.59 3.37 -17.98
N THR A 15 18.49 4.09 -17.32
CA THR A 15 18.66 5.55 -17.51
C THR A 15 19.06 5.92 -18.92
N ASP A 16 19.90 5.12 -19.59
CA ASP A 16 20.35 5.38 -20.94
C ASP A 16 19.19 5.25 -21.93
N THR A 17 18.38 4.20 -21.78
CA THR A 17 17.15 4.03 -22.57
C THR A 17 16.18 5.18 -22.35
N PHE A 18 15.95 5.55 -21.09
CA PHE A 18 15.07 6.68 -20.76
C PHE A 18 15.53 7.99 -21.38
N ASN A 19 16.81 8.32 -21.27
CA ASN A 19 17.38 9.54 -21.80
C ASN A 19 17.33 9.56 -23.34
N SER A 20 17.78 8.51 -23.99
CA SER A 20 17.79 8.40 -25.47
C SER A 20 16.38 8.59 -26.05
N ILE A 21 15.37 7.92 -25.47
CA ILE A 21 13.98 8.06 -25.92
C ILE A 21 13.44 9.45 -25.61
N SER A 22 13.84 10.04 -24.48
CA SER A 22 13.42 11.37 -24.09
C SER A 22 13.92 12.44 -25.06
N ASP A 23 15.14 12.30 -25.56
CA ASP A 23 15.73 13.22 -26.53
C ASP A 23 15.04 13.09 -27.90
N ILE A 24 14.78 11.87 -28.36
CA ILE A 24 13.99 11.62 -29.58
C ILE A 24 12.60 12.26 -29.47
N ILE A 25 11.93 12.14 -28.33
CA ILE A 25 10.60 12.73 -28.12
C ILE A 25 10.65 14.26 -28.13
N LYS A 26 11.67 14.88 -27.52
CA LYS A 26 11.87 16.33 -27.57
C LYS A 26 12.07 16.82 -29.00
N GLU A 27 12.95 16.16 -29.75
CA GLU A 27 13.20 16.48 -31.16
C GLU A 27 11.95 16.30 -32.03
N ASN A 28 11.09 15.34 -31.67
CA ASN A 28 9.81 15.09 -32.34
C ASN A 28 8.67 16.04 -31.89
N GLY A 29 8.97 17.11 -31.17
CA GLY A 29 7.98 18.09 -30.71
C GLY A 29 7.10 17.57 -29.55
N ASN A 30 7.63 16.72 -28.69
CA ASN A 30 6.97 16.05 -27.57
C ASN A 30 5.91 15.01 -27.98
N TYR A 31 5.86 14.62 -29.24
CA TYR A 31 5.03 13.49 -29.67
C TYR A 31 5.76 12.16 -29.48
N CYS A 32 4.98 11.13 -29.16
CA CYS A 32 5.51 9.78 -29.00
C CYS A 32 6.25 9.33 -30.27
N CYS A 33 7.46 8.82 -30.15
CA CYS A 33 8.26 8.35 -31.29
C CYS A 33 7.64 7.14 -32.02
N CYS A 34 6.67 6.47 -31.37
CA CYS A 34 5.94 5.34 -31.95
C CYS A 34 4.63 5.76 -32.65
N ALA A 35 4.28 7.03 -32.61
CA ALA A 35 3.05 7.52 -33.23
C ALA A 35 3.24 7.75 -34.71
N ILE A 36 2.29 7.26 -35.51
CA ILE A 36 2.27 7.50 -36.98
C ILE A 36 1.79 8.91 -37.26
N GLU A 37 0.83 9.41 -36.51
CA GLU A 37 0.25 10.75 -36.68
C GLU A 37 0.50 11.59 -35.41
N LYS A 38 0.77 12.90 -35.64
CA LYS A 38 0.95 13.88 -34.58
C LYS A 38 -0.38 14.55 -34.26
N ASN A 39 -0.98 14.16 -33.14
CA ASN A 39 -2.22 14.71 -32.60
C ASN A 39 -2.20 14.68 -31.06
N GLU A 40 -3.25 15.16 -30.42
CA GLU A 40 -3.34 15.22 -28.96
C GLU A 40 -3.19 13.83 -28.29
N ASP A 41 -3.68 12.79 -28.94
CA ASP A 41 -3.58 11.40 -28.43
C ASP A 41 -2.15 10.84 -28.48
N SER A 42 -1.32 11.40 -29.36
CA SER A 42 0.08 10.99 -29.55
C SER A 42 1.10 11.82 -28.75
N LEU A 43 0.68 12.88 -28.05
CA LEU A 43 1.55 13.58 -27.11
C LEU A 43 2.07 12.63 -26.00
N CYS A 44 3.31 12.81 -25.63
CA CYS A 44 3.90 12.00 -24.55
C CYS A 44 3.38 12.50 -23.17
N MET A 45 2.76 11.68 -22.36
CA MET A 45 2.47 10.23 -22.48
C MET A 45 1.24 10.01 -23.38
N CYS A 46 1.39 9.19 -24.40
CA CYS A 46 0.33 8.97 -25.38
C CYS A 46 -0.91 8.27 -24.78
N LYS A 47 -2.06 8.41 -25.45
CA LYS A 47 -3.35 7.87 -25.01
C LYS A 47 -3.29 6.37 -24.73
N ASN A 48 -2.67 5.59 -25.61
CA ASN A 48 -2.56 4.14 -25.45
C ASN A 48 -1.90 3.77 -24.11
N PHE A 49 -0.88 4.51 -23.70
CA PHE A 49 -0.25 4.25 -22.41
C PHE A 49 -1.08 4.80 -21.24
N ARG A 50 -1.70 5.98 -21.38
CA ARG A 50 -2.59 6.51 -20.32
C ARG A 50 -3.74 5.56 -20.02
N GLU A 51 -4.33 4.96 -21.06
CA GLU A 51 -5.47 4.04 -20.95
C GLU A 51 -5.08 2.56 -20.73
N GLN A 52 -3.79 2.24 -20.75
CA GLN A 52 -3.32 0.88 -20.46
C GLN A 52 -3.79 0.43 -19.07
N LYS A 53 -4.49 -0.71 -19.02
CA LYS A 53 -5.09 -1.27 -17.79
C LYS A 53 -4.25 -2.34 -17.12
N GLU A 54 -3.05 -2.58 -17.62
CA GLU A 54 -2.13 -3.60 -17.11
C GLU A 54 -0.78 -2.97 -16.79
N SER A 55 -0.05 -3.59 -15.85
CA SER A 55 1.35 -3.24 -15.60
C SER A 55 2.18 -3.47 -16.86
N GLY A 56 3.19 -2.65 -17.06
CA GLY A 56 4.09 -2.83 -18.19
C GLY A 56 4.60 -1.52 -18.76
N PHE A 57 5.53 -1.65 -19.70
CA PHE A 57 6.12 -0.50 -20.37
C PHE A 57 5.15 0.12 -21.39
N CYS A 58 5.28 1.42 -21.61
CA CYS A 58 4.73 2.03 -22.81
C CYS A 58 5.45 1.47 -24.04
N HIS A 59 4.81 1.54 -25.20
CA HIS A 59 5.35 0.94 -26.43
C HIS A 59 6.77 1.44 -26.78
N CYS A 60 7.09 2.70 -26.52
CA CYS A 60 8.43 3.24 -26.75
C CYS A 60 9.42 2.89 -25.63
N GLY A 61 8.99 2.33 -24.51
CA GLY A 61 9.85 1.95 -23.40
C GLY A 61 10.31 3.09 -22.49
N ARG A 62 9.82 4.33 -22.65
CA ARG A 62 10.22 5.46 -21.81
C ARG A 62 9.70 5.34 -20.38
N PHE A 63 8.43 4.96 -20.23
CA PHE A 63 7.74 4.83 -18.95
C PHE A 63 7.22 3.42 -18.74
N TYR A 64 6.95 3.08 -17.49
CA TYR A 64 6.22 1.86 -17.16
C TYR A 64 5.20 2.09 -16.06
N LYS A 65 4.10 1.36 -16.14
CA LYS A 65 3.08 1.28 -15.10
C LYS A 65 3.39 0.13 -14.15
N VAL A 66 3.30 0.40 -12.87
CA VAL A 66 3.33 -0.62 -11.81
C VAL A 66 2.01 -0.54 -11.08
N GLN A 67 1.32 -1.67 -10.98
CA GLN A 67 0.10 -1.73 -10.19
C GLN A 67 0.42 -1.38 -8.73
N ASN A 68 -0.35 -0.46 -8.19
CA ASN A 68 -0.29 -0.11 -6.78
C ASN A 68 -1.18 -1.07 -6.00
N PHE A 69 -0.60 -1.82 -5.08
CA PHE A 69 -1.36 -2.65 -4.17
C PHE A 69 -1.42 -1.93 -2.83
N PRO A 70 -2.62 -1.57 -2.34
CA PRO A 70 -2.75 -0.92 -1.04
C PRO A 70 -2.19 -1.80 0.08
N VAL A 71 -1.54 -1.17 1.05
CA VAL A 71 -0.94 -1.83 2.21
C VAL A 71 -1.89 -1.73 3.39
N ILE A 72 -2.24 -2.87 3.96
CA ILE A 72 -3.02 -2.97 5.20
C ILE A 72 -2.11 -3.50 6.30
N THR A 73 -2.02 -2.77 7.41
CA THR A 73 -1.39 -3.27 8.63
C THR A 73 -2.49 -3.69 9.60
N ILE A 74 -2.51 -4.96 9.98
CA ILE A 74 -3.43 -5.49 10.98
C ILE A 74 -2.78 -5.33 12.35
N LEU A 75 -3.52 -4.75 13.30
CA LEU A 75 -3.20 -4.73 14.71
C LEU A 75 -4.13 -5.71 15.44
N CYS A 76 -3.57 -6.54 16.29
CA CYS A 76 -4.32 -7.53 17.07
C CYS A 76 -3.58 -7.87 18.36
N ALA A 77 -4.28 -8.44 19.31
CA ALA A 77 -3.68 -9.06 20.48
C ALA A 77 -3.11 -10.47 20.16
N PRO A 78 -2.20 -11.02 20.97
CA PRO A 78 -1.54 -12.30 20.69
C PRO A 78 -2.48 -13.51 20.57
N ASP A 79 -3.62 -13.49 21.24
CA ASP A 79 -4.64 -14.54 21.25
C ASP A 79 -5.49 -14.58 19.97
N SER A 80 -5.50 -13.49 19.19
CA SER A 80 -6.22 -13.39 17.91
C SER A 80 -5.42 -13.94 16.70
N SER A 81 -4.32 -14.66 16.91
CA SER A 81 -3.36 -15.03 15.86
C SER A 81 -3.94 -15.89 14.72
N GLU A 82 -4.83 -16.85 15.02
CA GLU A 82 -5.47 -17.70 14.02
C GLU A 82 -6.42 -16.91 13.13
N ARG A 83 -7.18 -15.99 13.74
CA ARG A 83 -8.12 -15.11 13.05
C ARG A 83 -7.39 -14.14 12.12
N VAL A 84 -6.27 -13.59 12.57
CA VAL A 84 -5.40 -12.72 11.77
C VAL A 84 -4.90 -13.43 10.54
N GLN A 85 -4.54 -14.70 10.63
CA GLN A 85 -4.06 -15.46 9.48
C GLN A 85 -5.15 -15.59 8.42
N VAL A 86 -6.37 -15.96 8.79
CA VAL A 86 -7.51 -16.08 7.88
C VAL A 86 -7.81 -14.75 7.21
N LEU A 87 -7.89 -13.67 7.99
CA LEU A 87 -8.15 -12.32 7.47
C LEU A 87 -7.03 -11.86 6.52
N ALA A 88 -5.77 -12.13 6.86
CA ALA A 88 -4.64 -11.77 6.00
C ALA A 88 -4.65 -12.51 4.66
N GLU A 89 -5.06 -13.79 4.65
CA GLU A 89 -5.24 -14.57 3.43
C GLU A 89 -6.36 -13.99 2.56
N GLU A 90 -7.51 -13.69 3.15
CA GLU A 90 -8.67 -13.09 2.45
C GLU A 90 -8.31 -11.73 1.84
N LEU A 91 -7.69 -10.84 2.61
CA LEU A 91 -7.27 -9.53 2.12
C LEU A 91 -6.23 -9.65 1.01
N THR A 92 -5.29 -10.60 1.12
CA THR A 92 -4.29 -10.85 0.08
C THR A 92 -4.95 -11.33 -1.22
N MET A 93 -5.94 -12.22 -1.14
CA MET A 93 -6.72 -12.65 -2.30
C MET A 93 -7.49 -11.50 -2.96
N HIS A 94 -7.85 -10.48 -2.19
CA HIS A 94 -8.48 -9.25 -2.70
C HIS A 94 -7.50 -8.19 -3.21
N GLY A 95 -6.21 -8.51 -3.27
CA GLY A 95 -5.18 -7.64 -3.87
C GLY A 95 -4.57 -6.62 -2.92
N PHE A 96 -4.58 -6.88 -1.62
CA PHE A 96 -3.89 -6.06 -0.63
C PHE A 96 -2.53 -6.66 -0.26
N ILE A 97 -1.56 -5.80 0.03
CA ILE A 97 -0.35 -6.20 0.75
C ILE A 97 -0.68 -6.15 2.23
N VAL A 98 -0.61 -7.30 2.91
CA VAL A 98 -0.99 -7.38 4.33
C VAL A 98 0.26 -7.52 5.18
N THR A 99 0.36 -6.70 6.23
CA THR A 99 1.38 -6.84 7.27
C THR A 99 0.70 -7.12 8.61
N THR A 100 1.24 -8.07 9.35
CA THR A 100 0.73 -8.51 10.64
C THR A 100 1.76 -8.32 11.73
N PRO A 101 1.36 -8.22 13.01
CA PRO A 101 2.30 -8.27 14.12
C PRO A 101 3.00 -9.62 14.17
N MET A 102 4.24 -9.63 14.64
CA MET A 102 4.97 -10.86 14.90
C MET A 102 4.91 -11.16 16.41
N TYR A 103 4.04 -12.08 16.80
CA TYR A 103 4.02 -12.58 18.17
C TYR A 103 4.93 -13.81 18.27
N ARG A 104 6.15 -13.61 18.73
CA ARG A 104 6.99 -14.69 19.22
C ARG A 104 6.92 -14.73 20.74
N THR A 105 7.11 -15.95 21.30
CA THR A 105 7.08 -16.22 22.74
C THR A 105 7.66 -15.08 23.57
N LEU A 106 7.05 -14.82 24.74
CA LEU A 106 7.35 -13.73 25.69
C LEU A 106 8.86 -13.45 25.88
N MET A 107 9.69 -14.46 25.77
CA MET A 107 11.14 -14.35 26.00
C MET A 107 11.86 -13.60 24.85
N ASN A 108 11.40 -13.73 23.60
CA ASN A 108 11.93 -12.98 22.47
C ASN A 108 11.42 -11.52 22.44
N TYR A 109 10.25 -11.27 23.02
CA TYR A 109 9.70 -9.93 23.14
C TYR A 109 10.54 -9.04 24.06
N MET A 110 11.00 -9.56 25.20
CA MET A 110 11.82 -8.80 26.15
C MET A 110 13.24 -8.48 25.64
N LEU A 111 13.78 -9.31 24.74
CA LEU A 111 15.13 -9.12 24.19
C LEU A 111 15.19 -8.21 22.96
N MET A 112 14.05 -7.90 22.37
CA MET A 112 13.96 -7.15 21.11
C MET A 112 12.96 -5.98 21.16
N SER A 113 12.60 -5.50 22.35
CA SER A 113 11.51 -4.52 22.53
C SER A 113 11.68 -3.26 21.67
N ASP A 114 12.84 -2.64 21.69
CA ASP A 114 13.05 -1.38 20.96
C ASP A 114 13.01 -1.60 19.45
N HIS A 115 13.70 -2.62 18.95
CA HIS A 115 13.69 -2.96 17.54
C HIS A 115 12.32 -3.45 17.04
N TYR A 116 11.57 -4.15 17.90
CA TYR A 116 10.20 -4.56 17.60
C TYR A 116 9.29 -3.35 17.42
N ASN A 117 9.34 -2.38 18.33
CA ASN A 117 8.54 -1.17 18.27
C ASN A 117 8.87 -0.32 17.03
N GLU A 118 10.15 -0.18 16.68
CA GLU A 118 10.59 0.48 15.46
C GLU A 118 10.00 -0.20 14.21
N LEU A 119 10.04 -1.52 14.14
CA LEU A 119 9.48 -2.28 13.02
C LEU A 119 7.95 -2.17 12.94
N GLN A 120 7.25 -2.21 14.06
CA GLN A 120 5.80 -2.02 14.09
C GLN A 120 5.42 -0.61 13.64
N LYS A 121 6.12 0.40 14.15
CA LYS A 121 5.93 1.78 13.71
C LYS A 121 6.18 1.94 12.21
N ALA A 122 7.23 1.34 11.68
CA ALA A 122 7.53 1.35 10.25
C ALA A 122 6.48 0.64 9.39
N LYS A 123 5.83 -0.42 9.89
CA LYS A 123 4.69 -1.06 9.20
C LYS A 123 3.49 -0.12 9.14
N ILE A 124 3.14 0.50 10.27
CA ILE A 124 2.06 1.48 10.36
C ILE A 124 2.34 2.68 9.43
N GLU A 125 3.57 3.18 9.43
CA GLU A 125 3.99 4.29 8.58
C GLU A 125 3.80 3.99 7.08
N LYS A 126 4.07 2.75 6.65
CA LYS A 126 3.89 2.30 5.26
C LYS A 126 2.48 1.90 4.91
N ALA A 127 1.59 1.72 5.88
CA ALA A 127 0.22 1.31 5.65
C ALA A 127 -0.60 2.43 5.00
N ASP A 128 -1.49 2.07 4.07
CA ASP A 128 -2.57 2.93 3.60
C ASP A 128 -3.77 2.87 4.56
N VAL A 129 -3.96 1.71 5.21
CA VAL A 129 -5.01 1.47 6.18
C VAL A 129 -4.45 0.66 7.34
N VAL A 130 -4.82 1.02 8.56
CA VAL A 130 -4.59 0.24 9.77
C VAL A 130 -5.91 -0.43 10.15
N PHE A 131 -5.91 -1.74 10.26
CA PHE A 131 -7.08 -2.54 10.64
C PHE A 131 -6.89 -3.09 12.04
N VAL A 132 -7.80 -2.78 12.96
CA VAL A 132 -7.72 -3.15 14.38
C VAL A 132 -8.73 -4.23 14.67
N ILE A 133 -8.24 -5.38 15.16
CA ILE A 133 -9.08 -6.44 15.72
C ILE A 133 -9.32 -6.10 17.19
N ASN A 134 -10.54 -5.61 17.47
CA ASN A 134 -10.94 -5.08 18.79
C ASN A 134 -11.97 -6.00 19.46
N ASP A 135 -11.65 -7.28 19.60
CA ASP A 135 -12.51 -8.30 20.18
C ASP A 135 -12.66 -8.22 21.71
N SER A 136 -11.80 -7.48 22.40
CA SER A 136 -11.95 -7.15 23.82
C SER A 136 -11.30 -5.82 24.20
N LYS A 137 -11.66 -5.27 25.35
CA LYS A 137 -11.03 -4.05 25.88
C LYS A 137 -9.54 -4.28 26.16
N GLU A 138 -9.19 -5.44 26.71
CA GLU A 138 -7.81 -5.81 27.00
C GLU A 138 -6.98 -5.89 25.71
N ALA A 139 -7.57 -6.34 24.61
CA ALA A 139 -6.92 -6.34 23.29
C ALA A 139 -6.64 -4.92 22.81
N VAL A 140 -7.60 -4.00 22.95
CA VAL A 140 -7.42 -2.58 22.60
C VAL A 140 -6.36 -1.94 23.47
N ASP A 141 -6.39 -2.17 24.77
CA ASP A 141 -5.39 -1.65 25.73
C ASP A 141 -3.98 -2.14 25.37
N PHE A 142 -3.84 -3.41 24.96
CA PHE A 142 -2.58 -3.97 24.49
C PHE A 142 -2.03 -3.25 23.24
N MET A 143 -2.90 -2.81 22.35
CA MET A 143 -2.54 -2.14 21.11
C MET A 143 -2.54 -0.62 21.21
N ALA A 144 -2.84 -0.05 22.38
CA ALA A 144 -3.08 1.40 22.54
C ALA A 144 -1.96 2.28 21.99
N GLU A 145 -0.69 1.92 22.23
CA GLU A 145 0.46 2.66 21.73
C GLU A 145 0.52 2.62 20.19
N GLN A 146 0.22 1.47 19.57
CA GLN A 146 0.25 1.29 18.13
C GLN A 146 -0.91 2.03 17.45
N ILE A 147 -2.08 2.07 18.08
CA ILE A 147 -3.22 2.85 17.62
C ILE A 147 -2.87 4.34 17.68
N LEU A 148 -2.26 4.81 18.77
CA LEU A 148 -1.80 6.19 18.91
C LEU A 148 -0.80 6.57 17.80
N TRP A 149 0.16 5.71 17.46
CA TRP A 149 1.06 5.97 16.33
C TRP A 149 0.32 6.09 15.00
N ALA A 150 -0.72 5.28 14.78
CA ALA A 150 -1.54 5.36 13.58
C ALA A 150 -2.31 6.69 13.51
N GLU A 151 -2.83 7.18 14.63
CA GLU A 151 -3.50 8.47 14.75
C GLU A 151 -2.53 9.65 14.50
N GLU A 152 -1.36 9.64 15.13
CA GLU A 152 -0.31 10.65 14.94
C GLU A 152 0.13 10.73 13.47
N LEU A 153 0.21 9.60 12.78
CA LEU A 153 0.54 9.50 11.36
C LEU A 153 -0.66 9.75 10.44
N GLN A 154 -1.82 10.12 10.99
CA GLN A 154 -3.06 10.39 10.26
C GLN A 154 -3.48 9.25 9.33
N LYS A 155 -3.27 8.01 9.77
CA LYS A 155 -3.66 6.81 9.02
C LYS A 155 -5.17 6.60 9.11
N LYS A 156 -5.74 6.02 8.05
CA LYS A 156 -7.12 5.55 8.11
C LYS A 156 -7.16 4.30 8.99
N ILE A 157 -7.89 4.39 10.12
CA ILE A 157 -8.06 3.27 11.05
C ILE A 157 -9.46 2.69 10.84
N LEU A 158 -9.54 1.37 10.72
CA LEU A 158 -10.78 0.62 10.67
C LEU A 158 -10.77 -0.38 11.82
N TYR A 159 -11.88 -0.46 12.53
CA TYR A 159 -12.11 -1.43 13.59
C TYR A 159 -13.00 -2.55 13.06
N GLU A 160 -12.72 -3.78 13.48
CA GLU A 160 -13.50 -4.93 13.06
C GLU A 160 -14.92 -4.88 13.62
N ASN A 161 -15.06 -4.58 14.92
CA ASN A 161 -16.35 -4.38 15.57
C ASN A 161 -16.61 -2.89 15.69
N THR A 162 -17.64 -2.41 15.01
CA THR A 162 -18.11 -1.01 15.06
C THR A 162 -19.16 -0.79 16.15
N GLU A 163 -19.42 -1.77 17.02
CA GLU A 163 -20.30 -1.56 18.16
C GLU A 163 -19.64 -0.57 19.11
N GLU A 164 -20.27 0.59 19.21
CA GLU A 164 -19.94 1.61 20.20
C GLU A 164 -19.98 0.96 21.58
N VAL A 165 -18.88 1.05 22.31
CA VAL A 165 -18.90 0.74 23.75
C VAL A 165 -19.80 1.84 24.34
N GLU A 166 -21.08 1.51 24.58
CA GLU A 166 -21.93 2.36 25.38
C GLU A 166 -21.23 2.49 26.74
N ASP A 167 -20.74 3.68 27.03
CA ASP A 167 -20.25 4.04 28.35
C ASP A 167 -21.42 3.87 29.34
N ASP A 168 -21.47 2.73 30.00
CA ASP A 168 -22.30 2.55 31.18
C ASP A 168 -21.77 3.46 32.30
N GLU A 169 -22.07 4.78 32.17
CA GLU A 169 -22.07 5.67 33.31
C GLU A 169 -23.31 5.35 34.17
N ASN A 170 -23.09 4.58 35.23
CA ASN A 170 -24.03 4.50 36.36
C ASN A 170 -23.27 4.53 37.67
#